data_9df05a5599dba44c1eacb6fb68acf2ac
#
_entry.id   9df05a5599dba44c1eacb6fb68acf2ac
#
_cell.length_a   1.000
_cell.length_b   1.000
_cell.length_c   1.000
_cell.angle_alpha   90.00
_cell.angle_beta   90.00
_cell.angle_gamma   90.00
#
_symmetry.space_group_name_H-M   'P 1'
#
loop_
_entity.id
_entity.type
_entity.pdbx_description
1 polymer ?
#
loop_
_entity_poly.entity_id
_entity_poly.type
_entity_poly.pdbx_seq_one_letter_code
_entity_poly.pdbx_strand_id
1 'polypeptide(L)'
;MDPGETPLTAALREAREEIGLRADEASVTPGGSYRQRYYRADGGFDDELSFVFLMRQDVVPPFAPGPEVAQMVFVPLEDFALAHLDPHDLPARDMDGNALTLPHGKLACLHGEEWNGVRGIVEQLLSDDKA
;
A
#
# COMPACT_ATOMS: atom_id res chain seq x y z
N MET A 1 12.93 -8.31 5.76
CA MET A 1 12.46 -9.13 6.89
C MET A 1 13.66 -9.68 7.62
N ASP A 2 13.74 -9.44 8.92
CA ASP A 2 14.87 -9.90 9.72
C ASP A 2 14.78 -11.41 10.00
N PRO A 3 15.90 -12.08 10.28
CA PRO A 3 15.90 -13.49 10.61
C PRO A 3 14.97 -13.79 11.79
N GLY A 4 14.13 -14.83 11.65
CA GLY A 4 13.20 -15.23 12.68
C GLY A 4 11.88 -14.48 12.75
N GLU A 5 11.73 -13.41 11.95
CA GLU A 5 10.46 -12.69 11.87
C GLU A 5 9.47 -13.42 10.97
N THR A 6 8.18 -13.34 11.33
CA THR A 6 7.10 -13.72 10.42
C THR A 6 6.81 -12.54 9.48
N PRO A 7 6.15 -12.77 8.34
CA PRO A 7 5.73 -11.66 7.48
C PRO A 7 4.89 -10.61 8.21
N LEU A 8 4.01 -11.02 9.11
CA LEU A 8 3.18 -10.10 9.88
C LEU A 8 4.01 -9.24 10.85
N THR A 9 4.91 -9.85 11.60
CA THR A 9 5.74 -9.09 12.55
C THR A 9 6.68 -8.14 11.83
N ALA A 10 7.20 -8.53 10.67
CA ALA A 10 8.02 -7.66 9.84
C ALA A 10 7.22 -6.45 9.32
N ALA A 11 5.99 -6.68 8.84
CA ALA A 11 5.12 -5.61 8.35
C ALA A 11 4.80 -4.60 9.46
N LEU A 12 4.49 -5.08 10.66
CA LEU A 12 4.19 -4.21 11.81
C LEU A 12 5.42 -3.40 12.23
N ARG A 13 6.60 -4.02 12.23
CA ARG A 13 7.84 -3.32 12.55
C ARG A 13 8.16 -2.23 11.54
N GLU A 14 8.07 -2.56 10.24
CA GLU A 14 8.34 -1.61 9.17
C GLU A 14 7.35 -0.45 9.15
N ALA A 15 6.07 -0.71 9.40
CA ALA A 15 5.06 0.34 9.49
C ALA A 15 5.38 1.33 10.63
N ARG A 16 5.83 0.82 11.77
CA ARG A 16 6.23 1.66 12.89
C ARG A 16 7.46 2.49 12.56
N GLU A 17 8.48 1.88 11.94
CA GLU A 17 9.72 2.54 11.61
C GLU A 17 9.57 3.58 10.50
N GLU A 18 8.80 3.26 9.47
CA GLU A 18 8.69 4.10 8.27
C GLU A 18 7.64 5.20 8.38
N ILE A 19 6.49 4.91 8.98
CA ILE A 19 5.37 5.86 9.03
C ILE A 19 4.84 6.11 10.44
N GLY A 20 5.48 5.54 11.47
CA GLY A 20 5.08 5.75 12.85
C GLY A 20 3.76 5.08 13.23
N LEU A 21 3.28 4.16 12.42
CA LEU A 21 2.04 3.45 12.70
C LEU A 21 2.26 2.36 13.73
N ARG A 22 1.49 2.42 14.82
CA ARG A 22 1.50 1.40 15.87
C ARG A 22 0.22 0.62 15.78
N ALA A 23 0.33 -0.70 15.59
CA ALA A 23 -0.81 -1.58 15.45
C ALA A 23 -0.54 -2.91 16.14
N ASP A 24 -1.62 -3.53 16.65
CA ASP A 24 -1.58 -4.88 17.20
C ASP A 24 -1.82 -5.89 16.10
N GLU A 25 -1.29 -7.10 16.27
CA GLU A 25 -1.55 -8.20 15.34
C GLU A 25 -3.06 -8.46 15.18
N ALA A 26 -3.84 -8.30 16.25
CA ALA A 26 -5.27 -8.54 16.24
C ALA A 26 -6.05 -7.53 15.38
N SER A 27 -5.49 -6.35 15.10
CA SER A 27 -6.14 -5.31 14.29
C SER A 27 -5.83 -5.43 12.81
N VAL A 28 -5.02 -6.41 12.41
CA VAL A 28 -4.53 -6.57 11.05
C VAL A 28 -5.06 -7.88 10.45
N THR A 29 -5.54 -7.79 9.22
CA THR A 29 -6.08 -8.95 8.50
C THR A 29 -5.15 -9.29 7.33
N PRO A 30 -4.76 -10.57 7.17
CA PRO A 30 -4.01 -10.98 5.99
C PRO A 30 -4.82 -10.77 4.71
N GLY A 31 -4.20 -10.19 3.69
CA GLY A 31 -4.84 -9.94 2.39
C GLY A 31 -4.32 -10.82 1.26
N GLY A 32 -3.42 -11.75 1.55
CA GLY A 32 -2.83 -12.62 0.55
C GLY A 32 -1.38 -12.29 0.26
N SER A 33 -0.88 -12.89 -0.80
CA SER A 33 0.51 -12.67 -1.23
C SER A 33 0.58 -12.65 -2.75
N TYR A 34 1.63 -12.05 -3.27
CA TYR A 34 1.94 -12.08 -4.70
C TYR A 34 3.43 -12.18 -4.92
N ARG A 35 3.81 -12.71 -6.08
CA ARG A 35 5.19 -12.86 -6.49
C ARG A 35 5.51 -11.84 -7.57
N GLN A 36 6.63 -11.13 -7.41
CA GLN A 36 7.09 -10.13 -8.35
C GLN A 36 8.49 -10.50 -8.84
N ARG A 37 8.64 -10.61 -10.16
CA ARG A 37 9.91 -10.97 -10.81
C ARG A 37 10.23 -9.94 -11.87
N TYR A 38 11.44 -9.39 -11.82
CA TYR A 38 11.87 -8.40 -12.80
C TYR A 38 13.40 -8.33 -12.90
N TYR A 39 13.86 -7.86 -14.06
CA TYR A 39 15.28 -7.56 -14.26
C TYR A 39 15.56 -6.12 -13.86
N ARG A 40 16.63 -5.92 -13.08
CA ARG A 40 17.09 -4.59 -12.69
C ARG A 40 17.95 -3.97 -13.80
N ALA A 41 18.07 -2.65 -13.77
CA ALA A 41 18.90 -1.90 -14.72
C ALA A 41 20.39 -2.27 -14.62
N ASP A 42 20.85 -2.78 -13.48
CA ASP A 42 22.23 -3.21 -13.25
C ASP A 42 22.53 -4.62 -13.79
N GLY A 43 21.56 -5.27 -14.42
CA GLY A 43 21.67 -6.64 -14.94
C GLY A 43 21.28 -7.73 -13.96
N GLY A 44 20.92 -7.37 -12.71
CA GLY A 44 20.43 -8.33 -11.73
C GLY A 44 18.97 -8.71 -11.95
N PHE A 45 18.56 -9.81 -11.33
CA PHE A 45 17.20 -10.32 -11.40
C PHE A 45 16.63 -10.39 -9.98
N ASP A 46 15.46 -9.79 -9.79
CA ASP A 46 14.74 -9.85 -8.51
C ASP A 46 13.54 -10.77 -8.62
N ASP A 47 13.38 -11.61 -7.60
CA ASP A 47 12.27 -12.54 -7.47
C ASP A 47 11.80 -12.45 -6.02
N GLU A 48 10.75 -11.68 -5.78
CA GLU A 48 10.26 -11.36 -4.46
C GLU A 48 8.86 -11.89 -4.23
N LEU A 49 8.63 -12.43 -3.02
CA LEU A 49 7.31 -12.80 -2.54
C LEU A 49 6.86 -11.73 -1.54
N SER A 50 5.78 -11.04 -1.87
CA SER A 50 5.23 -9.98 -1.03
C SER A 50 3.95 -10.45 -0.35
N PHE A 51 3.83 -10.15 0.94
CA PHE A 51 2.62 -10.42 1.73
C PHE A 51 1.89 -9.12 1.98
N VAL A 52 0.57 -9.13 1.80
CA VAL A 52 -0.27 -7.95 1.94
C VAL A 52 -1.13 -8.08 3.20
N PHE A 53 -1.18 -7.00 3.97
CA PHE A 53 -1.98 -6.94 5.19
C PHE A 53 -2.89 -5.72 5.14
N LEU A 54 -4.08 -5.86 5.72
CA LEU A 54 -5.09 -4.82 5.78
C LEU A 54 -5.34 -4.40 7.22
N MET A 55 -5.49 -3.11 7.42
CA MET A 55 -5.91 -2.57 8.70
C MET A 55 -7.01 -1.54 8.47
N ARG A 56 -8.18 -1.77 9.09
CA ARG A 56 -9.29 -0.81 9.04
C ARG A 56 -9.19 0.13 10.22
N GLN A 57 -9.39 1.42 9.95
CA GLN A 57 -9.39 2.45 10.97
C GLN A 57 -10.58 3.39 10.72
N ASP A 58 -11.36 3.67 11.75
CA ASP A 58 -12.46 4.62 11.66
C ASP A 58 -11.96 6.06 11.68
N VAL A 59 -10.79 6.26 12.24
CA VAL A 59 -10.14 7.58 12.35
C VAL A 59 -8.72 7.44 11.81
N VAL A 60 -8.26 8.45 11.08
CA VAL A 60 -6.89 8.47 10.55
C VAL A 60 -5.91 8.42 11.72
N PRO A 61 -5.00 7.42 11.78
CA PRO A 61 -4.00 7.35 12.83
C PRO A 61 -3.03 8.52 12.78
N PRO A 62 -2.39 8.87 13.90
CA PRO A 62 -1.37 9.92 13.91
C PRO A 62 -0.08 9.41 13.29
N PHE A 63 0.02 9.47 11.96
CA PHE A 63 1.22 9.05 11.25
C PHE A 63 2.40 9.95 11.56
N ALA A 64 3.60 9.34 11.64
CA ALA A 64 4.85 10.05 11.83
C ALA A 64 5.87 9.51 10.82
N PRO A 65 5.86 10.04 9.57
CA PRO A 65 6.76 9.56 8.52
C PRO A 65 8.23 9.72 8.91
N GLY A 66 9.00 8.66 8.71
CA GLY A 66 10.45 8.68 8.90
C GLY A 66 11.17 9.37 7.75
N PRO A 67 12.53 9.51 7.85
CA PRO A 67 13.30 10.26 6.86
C PRO A 67 13.30 9.64 5.47
N GLU A 68 12.96 8.37 5.35
CA GLU A 68 12.90 7.69 4.05
C GLU A 68 11.61 7.97 3.28
N VAL A 69 10.60 8.51 3.96
CA VAL A 69 9.30 8.82 3.38
C VAL A 69 9.24 10.31 3.06
N ALA A 70 9.21 10.65 1.78
CA ALA A 70 9.17 12.04 1.36
C ALA A 70 7.84 12.71 1.70
N GLN A 71 6.74 11.97 1.52
CA GLN A 71 5.39 12.50 1.76
C GLN A 71 4.40 11.37 1.90
N MET A 72 3.42 11.53 2.80
CA MET A 72 2.26 10.66 2.88
C MET A 72 1.05 11.35 2.29
N VAL A 73 0.28 10.60 1.52
CA VAL A 73 -0.94 11.11 0.88
C VAL A 73 -2.09 10.13 1.10
N PHE A 74 -3.31 10.64 1.05
CA PHE A 74 -4.53 9.86 1.18
C PHE A 74 -5.31 9.95 -0.12
N VAL A 75 -5.69 8.79 -0.66
CA VAL A 75 -6.40 8.68 -1.92
C VAL A 75 -7.74 7.98 -1.67
N PRO A 76 -8.86 8.50 -2.22
CA PRO A 76 -10.13 7.78 -2.14
C PRO A 76 -9.99 6.40 -2.77
N LEU A 77 -10.47 5.38 -2.07
CA LEU A 77 -10.32 3.99 -2.52
C LEU A 77 -10.95 3.75 -3.90
N GLU A 78 -12.09 4.37 -4.18
CA GLU A 78 -12.76 4.24 -5.47
C GLU A 78 -11.91 4.78 -6.62
N ASP A 79 -11.28 5.93 -6.42
CA ASP A 79 -10.39 6.53 -7.42
C ASP A 79 -9.17 5.66 -7.66
N PHE A 80 -8.61 5.11 -6.61
CA PHE A 80 -7.48 4.19 -6.70
C PHE A 80 -7.84 2.94 -7.50
N ALA A 81 -8.99 2.34 -7.23
CA ALA A 81 -9.45 1.14 -7.93
C ALA A 81 -9.71 1.39 -9.42
N LEU A 82 -10.30 2.54 -9.77
CA LEU A 82 -10.62 2.87 -11.14
C LEU A 82 -9.41 3.28 -11.97
N ALA A 83 -8.35 3.76 -11.34
CA ALA A 83 -7.16 4.24 -12.05
C ALA A 83 -6.47 3.16 -12.89
N HIS A 84 -6.64 1.89 -12.54
CA HIS A 84 -6.12 0.78 -13.34
C HIS A 84 -6.92 0.56 -14.63
N LEU A 85 -8.25 0.72 -14.56
CA LEU A 85 -9.14 0.48 -15.70
C LEU A 85 -9.24 1.69 -16.62
N ASP A 86 -9.19 2.88 -16.03
CA ASP A 86 -9.31 4.14 -16.75
C ASP A 86 -8.15 5.04 -16.30
N PRO A 87 -7.02 5.03 -17.04
CA PRO A 87 -5.86 5.81 -16.66
C PRO A 87 -6.16 7.30 -16.51
N HIS A 88 -6.03 7.81 -15.30
CA HIS A 88 -6.23 9.21 -14.98
C HIS A 88 -5.40 9.58 -13.76
N ASP A 89 -5.14 10.87 -13.59
CA ASP A 89 -4.47 11.36 -12.42
C ASP A 89 -5.39 11.26 -11.21
N LEU A 90 -4.82 10.93 -10.05
CA LEU A 90 -5.59 10.66 -8.85
C LEU A 90 -5.72 11.89 -7.97
N PRO A 91 -6.94 12.23 -7.51
CA PRO A 91 -7.11 13.21 -6.46
C PRO A 91 -6.56 12.64 -5.15
N ALA A 92 -5.86 13.46 -4.40
CA ALA A 92 -5.29 13.06 -3.12
C ALA A 92 -5.28 14.23 -2.15
N ARG A 93 -4.99 13.93 -0.88
CA ARG A 93 -4.78 14.94 0.15
C ARG A 93 -3.51 14.59 0.91
N ASP A 94 -2.77 15.60 1.34
CA ASP A 94 -1.63 15.40 2.22
C ASP A 94 -2.08 15.26 3.68
N MET A 95 -1.14 15.15 4.61
CA MET A 95 -1.44 14.98 6.04
C MET A 95 -2.09 16.22 6.66
N ASP A 96 -1.92 17.38 6.04
CA ASP A 96 -2.52 18.63 6.50
C ASP A 96 -3.90 18.89 5.88
N GLY A 97 -4.35 17.99 5.02
CA GLY A 97 -5.64 18.09 4.35
C GLY A 97 -5.63 18.89 3.05
N ASN A 98 -4.46 19.31 2.58
CA ASN A 98 -4.32 20.05 1.33
C ASN A 98 -4.53 19.14 0.13
N ALA A 99 -5.32 19.61 -0.84
CA ALA A 99 -5.56 18.85 -2.06
C ALA A 99 -4.34 18.85 -2.96
N LEU A 100 -4.08 17.70 -3.58
CA LEU A 100 -3.04 17.55 -4.59
C LEU A 100 -3.46 16.49 -5.61
N THR A 101 -2.70 16.39 -6.69
CA THR A 101 -2.98 15.44 -7.76
C THR A 101 -1.76 14.55 -7.98
N LEU A 102 -1.99 13.23 -7.99
CA LEU A 102 -0.94 12.25 -8.24
C LEU A 102 -0.95 11.86 -9.72
N PRO A 103 0.16 12.08 -10.47
CA PRO A 103 0.22 11.67 -11.87
C PRO A 103 0.14 10.14 -11.99
N HIS A 104 -0.75 9.65 -12.84
CA HIS A 104 -0.96 8.21 -13.03
C HIS A 104 0.32 7.45 -13.40
N GLY A 105 1.13 8.02 -14.28
CA GLY A 105 2.35 7.37 -14.75
C GLY A 105 3.44 7.18 -13.69
N LYS A 106 3.28 7.80 -12.52
CA LYS A 106 4.23 7.68 -11.41
C LYS A 106 3.77 6.75 -10.29
N LEU A 107 2.64 6.08 -10.49
CA LEU A 107 2.06 5.17 -9.49
C LEU A 107 2.50 3.73 -9.77
N ALA A 108 3.58 3.30 -9.13
CA ALA A 108 4.14 1.97 -9.33
C ALA A 108 3.15 0.85 -9.00
N CYS A 109 2.34 1.04 -7.96
CA CYS A 109 1.40 0.02 -7.49
C CYS A 109 0.22 -0.26 -8.43
N LEU A 110 0.06 0.53 -9.50
CA LEU A 110 -1.02 0.33 -10.47
C LEU A 110 -0.58 -0.50 -11.68
N HIS A 111 0.61 -1.07 -11.64
CA HIS A 111 1.17 -1.78 -12.79
C HIS A 111 1.59 -3.20 -12.42
N GLY A 112 1.48 -4.12 -13.40
CA GLY A 112 2.04 -5.45 -13.33
C GLY A 112 1.51 -6.34 -12.20
N GLU A 113 2.39 -7.20 -11.73
CA GLU A 113 2.08 -8.20 -10.70
C GLU A 113 1.70 -7.58 -9.36
N GLU A 114 2.25 -6.43 -9.03
CA GLU A 114 1.92 -5.72 -7.80
C GLU A 114 0.44 -5.34 -7.75
N TRP A 115 -0.08 -4.78 -8.85
CA TRP A 115 -1.50 -4.46 -8.94
C TRP A 115 -2.37 -5.72 -8.84
N ASN A 116 -1.98 -6.79 -9.53
CA ASN A 116 -2.72 -8.05 -9.49
C ASN A 116 -2.83 -8.60 -8.06
N GLY A 117 -1.80 -8.41 -7.24
CA GLY A 117 -1.81 -8.81 -5.83
C GLY A 117 -2.71 -7.97 -4.95
N VAL A 118 -2.91 -6.71 -5.29
CA VAL A 118 -3.67 -5.75 -4.47
C VAL A 118 -5.13 -5.60 -4.94
N ARG A 119 -5.38 -5.78 -6.22
CA ARG A 119 -6.70 -5.54 -6.83
C ARG A 119 -7.86 -6.26 -6.14
N GLY A 120 -7.69 -7.53 -5.86
CA GLY A 120 -8.75 -8.33 -5.22
C GLY A 120 -9.11 -7.79 -3.83
N ILE A 121 -8.11 -7.30 -3.11
CA ILE A 121 -8.30 -6.71 -1.79
C ILE A 121 -9.09 -5.39 -1.91
N VAL A 122 -8.71 -4.55 -2.86
CA VAL A 122 -9.38 -3.27 -3.10
C VAL A 122 -10.85 -3.49 -3.50
N GLU A 123 -11.10 -4.44 -4.40
CA GLU A 123 -12.46 -4.79 -4.82
C GLU A 123 -13.30 -5.29 -3.64
N GLN A 124 -12.73 -6.10 -2.76
CA GLN A 124 -13.41 -6.60 -1.57
C GLN A 124 -13.78 -5.47 -0.61
N LEU A 125 -12.86 -4.53 -0.37
CA LEU A 125 -13.11 -3.39 0.50
C LEU A 125 -14.23 -2.50 -0.03
N LEU A 126 -14.27 -2.26 -1.35
CA LEU A 126 -15.33 -1.49 -1.98
C LEU A 126 -16.69 -2.20 -1.86
N SER A 127 -16.70 -3.51 -2.01
CA SER A 127 -17.90 -4.32 -1.87
C SER A 127 -18.44 -4.28 -0.44
N ASP A 128 -17.57 -4.35 0.55
CA ASP A 128 -17.93 -4.28 1.97
C ASP A 128 -18.53 -2.91 2.32
N ASP A 129 -17.99 -1.84 1.75
CA ASP A 129 -18.51 -0.48 1.99
C ASP A 129 -19.91 -0.27 1.41
N LYS A 130 -20.29 -1.06 0.42
CA LYS A 130 -21.63 -0.98 -0.21
C LYS A 130 -22.65 -1.86 0.46
N ALA A 131 -22.24 -2.73 1.34
CA ALA A 131 -23.12 -3.67 2.06
C ALA A 131 -23.78 -3.03 3.34
#